data_bb503f6785557fc8915ee055006e9817
#
_entry.id   bb503f6785557fc8915ee055006e9817
#
_cell.length_a   1.000
_cell.length_b   1.000
_cell.length_c   1.000
_cell.angle_alpha   90.00
_cell.angle_beta   90.00
_cell.angle_gamma   90.00
#
_symmetry.space_group_name_H-M   'P 1'
#
loop_
_entity.id
_entity.type
_entity.pdbx_description
1 polymer ?
#
loop_
_entity_poly.entity_id
_entity_poly.type
_entity_poly.pdbx_seq_one_letter_code
_entity_poly.pdbx_strand_id
1 'polypeptide(L)'
;MIHIANPIYDSVFKYLMEDERVARTILSALLKKEVVSVEMRRNEYANVGRRDISMFRIDFGAKVREADGRVHLVLIELQKTWLPTETLRFRQYLGAQYSNQENMLKEDLAPSRYAIPMVAVYLLGHLVGNITEPVLYVKHKAYNYEGHEVTEGMPDPFVESLTHDSIIVQIPRLHGRINRLDRVLSVFDQTQKEKGNPRMIRLDETLYADDSDMRHILHRLTSASTDEKLRRDMEVEDEFLSVVEEYDTTIMKQQEELKTMGHQLAAQGSQLEKANRQLLEQSDRLQEQNDKLQEQKDKLRATARLLRESGMNVQAIAEATGLSSEEIEKI
;
A
#
# COMPACT_ATOMS: atom_id res chain seq x y z
N MET A 1 -3.76 37.87 13.57
CA MET A 1 -3.54 36.43 13.78
C MET A 1 -4.82 35.83 14.29
N ILE A 2 -5.30 34.78 13.67
CA ILE A 2 -6.48 34.01 14.07
C ILE A 2 -6.09 32.57 14.36
N HIS A 3 -6.89 31.91 15.19
CA HIS A 3 -6.77 30.49 15.48
C HIS A 3 -7.91 29.75 14.77
N ILE A 4 -7.58 28.77 13.99
CA ILE A 4 -8.54 27.97 13.25
C ILE A 4 -8.41 26.50 13.62
N ALA A 5 -9.51 25.73 13.54
CA ALA A 5 -9.43 24.29 13.67
C ALA A 5 -8.61 23.72 12.50
N ASN A 6 -7.79 22.73 12.78
CA ASN A 6 -6.89 22.14 11.79
C ASN A 6 -7.68 21.24 10.82
N PRO A 7 -7.80 21.60 9.54
CA PRO A 7 -8.61 20.83 8.59
C PRO A 7 -7.97 19.52 8.11
N ILE A 8 -6.83 19.11 8.68
CA ILE A 8 -6.28 17.76 8.47
C ILE A 8 -7.04 16.70 9.29
N TYR A 9 -7.88 17.10 10.21
CA TYR A 9 -8.78 16.22 10.94
C TYR A 9 -10.03 15.96 10.10
N ASP A 10 -10.44 14.71 10.00
CA ASP A 10 -11.57 14.26 9.17
C ASP A 10 -12.87 14.99 9.54
N SER A 11 -13.16 15.12 10.83
CA SER A 11 -14.33 15.82 11.34
C SER A 11 -14.35 17.30 10.94
N VAL A 12 -13.20 17.99 11.01
CA VAL A 12 -13.07 19.40 10.61
C VAL A 12 -13.16 19.55 9.10
N PHE A 13 -12.53 18.65 8.34
CA PHE A 13 -12.60 18.65 6.88
C PHE A 13 -14.03 18.47 6.38
N LYS A 14 -14.76 17.49 6.91
CA LYS A 14 -16.16 17.28 6.58
C LYS A 14 -17.01 18.49 6.90
N TYR A 15 -16.88 19.05 8.10
CA TYR A 15 -17.55 20.30 8.48
C TYR A 15 -17.23 21.44 7.52
N LEU A 16 -15.96 21.58 7.11
CA LEU A 16 -15.52 22.59 6.15
C LEU A 16 -16.21 22.40 4.79
N MET A 17 -16.21 21.18 4.28
CA MET A 17 -16.74 20.85 2.95
C MET A 17 -18.26 20.78 2.87
N GLU A 18 -18.98 20.72 3.99
CA GLU A 18 -20.46 20.84 4.03
C GLU A 18 -20.96 22.20 3.57
N ASP A 19 -20.14 23.22 3.61
CA ASP A 19 -20.48 24.55 3.09
C ASP A 19 -20.26 24.59 1.58
N GLU A 20 -21.33 24.78 0.81
CA GLU A 20 -21.27 24.76 -0.67
C GLU A 20 -20.29 25.81 -1.24
N ARG A 21 -20.25 27.01 -0.64
CA ARG A 21 -19.33 28.06 -1.09
C ARG A 21 -17.88 27.67 -0.85
N VAL A 22 -17.59 27.08 0.29
CA VAL A 22 -16.25 26.57 0.61
C VAL A 22 -15.89 25.43 -0.35
N ALA A 23 -16.77 24.45 -0.51
CA ALA A 23 -16.54 23.33 -1.41
C ALA A 23 -16.27 23.81 -2.85
N ARG A 24 -17.08 24.76 -3.37
CA ARG A 24 -16.86 25.36 -4.70
C ARG A 24 -15.52 26.06 -4.78
N THR A 25 -15.11 26.81 -3.76
CA THR A 25 -13.84 27.53 -3.76
C THR A 25 -12.65 26.55 -3.79
N ILE A 26 -12.66 25.53 -2.91
CA ILE A 26 -11.60 24.52 -2.85
C ILE A 26 -11.54 23.71 -4.16
N LEU A 27 -12.68 23.25 -4.65
CA LEU A 27 -12.76 22.45 -5.88
C LEU A 27 -12.36 23.26 -7.10
N SER A 28 -12.76 24.54 -7.19
CA SER A 28 -12.32 25.42 -8.29
C SER A 28 -10.81 25.61 -8.30
N ALA A 29 -10.20 25.75 -7.14
CA ALA A 29 -8.75 25.89 -7.02
C ALA A 29 -8.02 24.59 -7.42
N LEU A 30 -8.49 23.44 -6.93
CA LEU A 30 -7.91 22.12 -7.22
C LEU A 30 -8.04 21.74 -8.70
N LEU A 31 -9.22 21.91 -9.27
CA LEU A 31 -9.49 21.60 -10.68
C LEU A 31 -8.90 22.62 -11.65
N LYS A 32 -8.48 23.79 -11.16
CA LYS A 32 -8.03 24.95 -11.96
C LYS A 32 -9.11 25.41 -12.95
N LYS A 33 -10.36 25.31 -12.57
CA LYS A 33 -11.55 25.65 -13.35
C LYS A 33 -12.63 26.22 -12.45
N GLU A 34 -13.48 27.05 -13.00
CA GLU A 34 -14.61 27.58 -12.26
C GLU A 34 -15.67 26.49 -12.05
N VAL A 35 -15.97 26.18 -10.80
CA VAL A 35 -17.04 25.30 -10.37
C VAL A 35 -18.26 26.15 -10.06
N VAL A 36 -19.37 25.92 -10.78
CA VAL A 36 -20.60 26.70 -10.62
C VAL A 36 -21.60 26.05 -9.68
N SER A 37 -21.59 24.72 -9.57
CA SER A 37 -22.42 24.00 -8.60
C SER A 37 -21.76 22.74 -8.09
N VAL A 38 -22.10 22.38 -6.84
CA VAL A 38 -21.63 21.19 -6.14
C VAL A 38 -22.84 20.45 -5.59
N GLU A 39 -23.13 19.26 -6.09
CA GLU A 39 -24.12 18.35 -5.54
C GLU A 39 -23.40 17.34 -4.64
N MET A 40 -23.45 17.58 -3.33
CA MET A 40 -22.79 16.70 -2.36
C MET A 40 -23.46 15.34 -2.32
N ARG A 41 -22.66 14.28 -2.19
CA ARG A 41 -23.14 12.92 -2.02
C ARG A 41 -22.91 12.45 -0.59
N ARG A 42 -23.93 11.85 0.00
CA ARG A 42 -23.77 11.13 1.27
C ARG A 42 -23.03 9.83 0.99
N ASN A 43 -21.76 9.75 1.40
CA ASN A 43 -20.91 8.58 1.16
C ASN A 43 -21.07 7.53 2.26
N GLU A 44 -22.29 7.09 2.52
CA GLU A 44 -22.55 5.95 3.40
C GLU A 44 -22.56 4.65 2.60
N TYR A 45 -21.36 4.14 2.26
CA TYR A 45 -21.27 2.75 1.81
C TYR A 45 -21.16 1.85 3.05
N ALA A 46 -22.30 1.52 3.65
CA ALA A 46 -22.38 0.41 4.58
C ALA A 46 -22.13 -0.88 3.79
N ASN A 47 -20.99 -1.53 4.01
CA ASN A 47 -20.79 -2.90 3.59
C ASN A 47 -21.73 -3.81 4.42
N VAL A 48 -22.92 -4.05 3.90
CA VAL A 48 -23.90 -4.99 4.44
C VAL A 48 -23.35 -6.39 4.19
N GLY A 49 -22.48 -6.90 5.06
CA GLY A 49 -22.06 -8.29 4.93
C GLY A 49 -20.82 -8.74 5.71
N ARG A 50 -20.04 -7.86 6.30
CA ARG A 50 -18.93 -8.27 7.18
C ARG A 50 -19.01 -7.57 8.53
N ARG A 51 -18.96 -8.37 9.60
CA ARG A 51 -19.00 -7.93 11.01
C ARG A 51 -17.70 -7.22 11.46
N ASP A 52 -16.80 -6.92 10.56
CA ASP A 52 -15.58 -6.18 10.87
C ASP A 52 -15.86 -4.69 10.68
N ILE A 53 -15.55 -3.93 11.71
CA ILE A 53 -15.70 -2.48 11.83
C ILE A 53 -14.70 -1.81 10.87
N SER A 54 -14.94 -1.91 9.58
CA SER A 54 -14.26 -1.07 8.62
C SER A 54 -15.20 0.05 8.21
N MET A 55 -15.05 1.21 8.82
CA MET A 55 -15.67 2.43 8.36
C MET A 55 -15.01 2.86 7.04
N PHE A 56 -15.35 2.17 5.96
CA PHE A 56 -14.95 2.57 4.61
C PHE A 56 -15.80 3.75 4.17
N ARG A 57 -15.31 4.96 4.41
CA ARG A 57 -15.96 6.20 3.98
C ARG A 57 -14.97 7.01 3.17
N ILE A 58 -15.38 7.45 1.99
CA ILE A 58 -14.71 8.56 1.29
C ILE A 58 -15.02 9.82 2.09
N ASP A 59 -14.01 10.64 2.34
CA ASP A 59 -14.18 11.83 3.18
C ASP A 59 -15.09 12.86 2.51
N PHE A 60 -15.03 12.95 1.17
CA PHE A 60 -15.91 13.84 0.42
C PHE A 60 -16.15 13.31 -1.00
N GLY A 61 -17.39 13.38 -1.46
CA GLY A 61 -17.78 13.08 -2.84
C GLY A 61 -18.85 14.03 -3.32
N ALA A 62 -18.71 14.53 -4.54
CA ALA A 62 -19.69 15.42 -5.13
C ALA A 62 -19.71 15.33 -6.66
N LYS A 63 -20.90 15.54 -7.26
CA LYS A 63 -21.03 15.92 -8.66
C LYS A 63 -20.77 17.41 -8.80
N VAL A 64 -19.83 17.76 -9.63
CA VAL A 64 -19.35 19.10 -9.85
C VAL A 64 -19.67 19.51 -11.26
N ARG A 65 -20.31 20.67 -11.44
CA ARG A 65 -20.51 21.28 -12.76
C ARG A 65 -19.53 22.45 -12.95
N GLU A 66 -18.79 22.41 -14.02
CA GLU A 66 -17.92 23.50 -14.45
C GLU A 66 -18.69 24.59 -15.23
N ALA A 67 -18.09 25.77 -15.38
CA ALA A 67 -18.72 26.89 -16.12
C ALA A 67 -18.96 26.59 -17.60
N ASP A 68 -18.19 25.68 -18.21
CA ASP A 68 -18.39 25.20 -19.59
C ASP A 68 -19.47 24.12 -19.72
N GLY A 69 -20.16 23.77 -18.61
CA GLY A 69 -21.24 22.81 -18.56
C GLY A 69 -20.81 21.36 -18.33
N ARG A 70 -19.51 21.05 -18.37
CA ARG A 70 -19.02 19.70 -18.05
C ARG A 70 -19.33 19.31 -16.62
N VAL A 71 -19.63 18.03 -16.46
CA VAL A 71 -19.92 17.44 -15.14
C VAL A 71 -18.87 16.40 -14.82
N HIS A 72 -18.33 16.45 -13.60
CA HIS A 72 -17.39 15.48 -13.05
C HIS A 72 -17.88 14.95 -11.72
N LEU A 73 -17.53 13.69 -11.43
CA LEU A 73 -17.59 13.15 -10.08
C LEU A 73 -16.22 13.40 -9.43
N VAL A 74 -16.19 14.26 -8.42
CA VAL A 74 -14.98 14.53 -7.65
C VAL A 74 -15.06 13.76 -6.33
N LEU A 75 -14.02 12.99 -6.05
CA LEU A 75 -13.84 12.24 -4.81
C LEU A 75 -12.61 12.79 -4.11
N ILE A 76 -12.72 13.15 -2.82
CA ILE A 76 -11.59 13.60 -2.04
C ILE A 76 -11.39 12.62 -0.89
N GLU A 77 -10.16 12.17 -0.73
CA GLU A 77 -9.70 11.40 0.41
C GLU A 77 -8.64 12.21 1.16
N LEU A 78 -8.84 12.39 2.44
CA LEU A 78 -7.91 13.05 3.34
C LEU A 78 -7.21 11.99 4.19
N GLN A 79 -5.89 11.96 4.14
CA GLN A 79 -5.10 11.01 4.92
C GLN A 79 -4.08 11.75 5.79
N LYS A 80 -4.29 11.73 7.11
CA LYS A 80 -3.44 12.44 8.06
C LYS A 80 -2.06 11.81 8.21
N THR A 81 -2.00 10.48 8.26
CA THR A 81 -0.77 9.69 8.38
C THR A 81 -0.73 8.58 7.33
N TRP A 82 0.48 8.12 6.98
CA TRP A 82 0.61 6.99 6.06
C TRP A 82 0.20 5.67 6.74
N LEU A 83 -0.61 4.86 6.05
CA LEU A 83 -1.01 3.53 6.48
C LEU A 83 -0.71 2.49 5.39
N PRO A 84 -0.18 1.30 5.73
CA PRO A 84 0.16 0.26 4.74
C PRO A 84 -1.02 -0.17 3.86
N THR A 85 -2.25 -0.07 4.37
CA THR A 85 -3.49 -0.48 3.69
C THR A 85 -4.13 0.64 2.86
N GLU A 86 -3.59 1.83 2.88
CA GLU A 86 -4.17 3.04 2.30
C GLU A 86 -4.45 2.89 0.81
N THR A 87 -3.46 2.45 0.04
CA THR A 87 -3.61 2.27 -1.42
C THR A 87 -4.72 1.28 -1.76
N LEU A 88 -4.85 0.17 -1.00
CA LEU A 88 -5.90 -0.82 -1.22
C LEU A 88 -7.28 -0.20 -0.91
N ARG A 89 -7.37 0.56 0.16
CA ARG A 89 -8.58 1.27 0.57
C ARG A 89 -9.04 2.26 -0.51
N PHE A 90 -8.13 3.10 -1.02
CA PHE A 90 -8.42 4.02 -2.12
C PHE A 90 -8.93 3.29 -3.38
N ARG A 91 -8.29 2.20 -3.75
CA ARG A 91 -8.73 1.38 -4.89
C ARG A 91 -10.11 0.77 -4.69
N GLN A 92 -10.46 0.36 -3.48
CA GLN A 92 -11.81 -0.14 -3.15
C GLN A 92 -12.85 0.96 -3.32
N TYR A 93 -12.57 2.19 -2.87
CA TYR A 93 -13.46 3.34 -3.04
C TYR A 93 -13.67 3.68 -4.53
N LEU A 94 -12.60 3.75 -5.30
CA LEU A 94 -12.70 3.97 -6.73
C LEU A 94 -13.54 2.86 -7.40
N GLY A 95 -13.30 1.60 -7.07
CA GLY A 95 -14.06 0.45 -7.58
C GLY A 95 -15.55 0.56 -7.26
N ALA A 96 -15.91 0.98 -6.05
CA ALA A 96 -17.29 1.21 -5.65
C ALA A 96 -17.94 2.33 -6.48
N GLN A 97 -17.20 3.41 -6.78
CA GLN A 97 -17.71 4.50 -7.60
C GLN A 97 -17.85 4.11 -9.08
N TYR A 98 -16.92 3.35 -9.63
CA TYR A 98 -17.02 2.83 -10.99
C TYR A 98 -18.24 1.94 -11.21
N SER A 99 -18.64 1.16 -10.19
CA SER A 99 -19.81 0.26 -10.27
C SER A 99 -21.13 0.92 -9.86
N ASN A 100 -21.11 2.17 -9.39
CA ASN A 100 -22.32 2.84 -8.92
C ASN A 100 -23.16 3.38 -10.09
N GLN A 101 -24.38 2.86 -10.26
CA GLN A 101 -25.31 3.27 -11.30
C GLN A 101 -25.73 4.75 -11.20
N GLU A 102 -25.67 5.37 -10.03
CA GLU A 102 -25.97 6.80 -9.87
C GLU A 102 -24.92 7.69 -10.53
N ASN A 103 -23.75 7.15 -10.89
CA ASN A 103 -22.68 7.84 -11.61
C ASN A 103 -22.84 7.80 -13.12
N MET A 104 -23.96 7.29 -13.64
CA MET A 104 -24.24 7.37 -15.07
C MET A 104 -24.74 8.77 -15.44
N LEU A 105 -24.32 9.25 -16.62
CA LEU A 105 -24.87 10.48 -17.20
C LEU A 105 -26.37 10.27 -17.50
N LYS A 106 -27.21 11.18 -17.02
CA LYS A 106 -28.65 11.16 -17.34
C LYS A 106 -28.87 11.96 -18.61
N GLU A 107 -29.26 11.28 -19.68
CA GLU A 107 -29.75 11.90 -20.89
C GLU A 107 -31.28 11.89 -20.89
N ASP A 108 -31.93 12.99 -21.28
CA ASP A 108 -33.37 13.18 -21.15
C ASP A 108 -34.24 12.21 -21.99
N LEU A 109 -33.64 11.47 -22.94
CA LEU A 109 -34.39 10.63 -23.91
C LEU A 109 -33.87 9.20 -24.10
N ALA A 110 -32.76 8.79 -23.46
CA ALA A 110 -32.22 7.44 -23.57
C ALA A 110 -31.49 7.02 -22.28
N PRO A 111 -31.43 5.72 -21.97
CA PRO A 111 -30.56 5.25 -20.90
C PRO A 111 -29.12 5.64 -21.24
N SER A 112 -28.50 6.40 -20.33
CA SER A 112 -27.11 6.84 -20.52
C SER A 112 -26.18 5.64 -20.71
N ARG A 113 -25.33 5.74 -21.72
CA ARG A 113 -24.33 4.70 -22.04
C ARG A 113 -23.01 4.92 -21.33
N TYR A 114 -22.80 6.09 -20.77
CA TYR A 114 -21.51 6.52 -20.24
C TYR A 114 -21.64 6.98 -18.81
N ALA A 115 -20.59 6.72 -18.02
CA ALA A 115 -20.50 7.24 -16.66
C ALA A 115 -19.99 8.69 -16.66
N ILE A 116 -20.26 9.40 -15.57
CA ILE A 116 -19.71 10.73 -15.32
C ILE A 116 -18.17 10.58 -15.18
N PRO A 117 -17.36 11.36 -15.91
CA PRO A 117 -15.91 11.39 -15.72
C PRO A 117 -15.55 11.65 -14.26
N MET A 118 -14.48 10.99 -13.77
CA MET A 118 -14.11 11.00 -12.37
C MET A 118 -12.77 11.70 -12.16
N VAL A 119 -12.65 12.46 -11.08
CA VAL A 119 -11.40 13.02 -10.59
C VAL A 119 -11.22 12.60 -9.13
N ALA A 120 -10.11 11.90 -8.85
CA ALA A 120 -9.73 11.53 -7.50
C ALA A 120 -8.73 12.55 -6.93
N VAL A 121 -9.02 13.09 -5.75
CA VAL A 121 -8.15 14.03 -5.04
C VAL A 121 -7.66 13.38 -3.75
N TYR A 122 -6.35 13.38 -3.57
CA TYR A 122 -5.71 12.84 -2.37
C TYR A 122 -5.01 13.98 -1.61
N LEU A 123 -5.51 14.30 -0.42
CA LEU A 123 -4.90 15.26 0.50
C LEU A 123 -4.07 14.47 1.52
N LEU A 124 -2.76 14.40 1.31
CA LEU A 124 -1.87 13.53 2.06
C LEU A 124 -1.08 14.29 3.11
N GLY A 125 -1.22 13.94 4.38
CA GLY A 125 -0.43 14.43 5.51
C GLY A 125 1.01 13.90 5.55
N HIS A 126 1.40 13.10 4.55
CA HIS A 126 2.73 12.49 4.42
C HIS A 126 3.32 12.74 3.02
N LEU A 127 4.60 12.40 2.85
CA LEU A 127 5.31 12.53 1.58
C LEU A 127 5.12 11.29 0.70
N VAL A 128 5.11 11.49 -0.61
CA VAL A 128 5.03 10.43 -1.62
C VAL A 128 6.40 10.21 -2.25
N GLY A 129 7.10 9.19 -1.79
CA GLY A 129 8.43 8.84 -2.30
C GLY A 129 9.38 10.05 -2.32
N ASN A 130 10.09 10.23 -3.43
CA ASN A 130 11.05 11.34 -3.63
C ASN A 130 10.44 12.52 -4.43
N ILE A 131 9.12 12.57 -4.57
CA ILE A 131 8.45 13.63 -5.33
C ILE A 131 8.53 14.95 -4.55
N THR A 132 9.08 15.98 -5.19
CA THR A 132 9.30 17.30 -4.56
C THR A 132 8.14 18.27 -4.74
N GLU A 133 7.28 18.03 -5.73
CA GLU A 133 6.15 18.91 -6.04
C GLU A 133 5.07 18.85 -4.95
N PRO A 134 4.56 19.99 -4.45
CA PRO A 134 3.51 20.02 -3.45
C PRO A 134 2.17 19.49 -3.99
N VAL A 135 1.90 19.69 -5.30
CA VAL A 135 0.67 19.25 -5.95
C VAL A 135 1.00 18.60 -7.28
N LEU A 136 0.57 17.35 -7.46
CA LEU A 136 0.69 16.62 -8.72
C LEU A 136 -0.67 16.49 -9.39
N TYR A 137 -0.68 16.70 -10.70
CA TYR A 137 -1.80 16.40 -11.59
C TYR A 137 -1.44 15.18 -12.42
N VAL A 138 -2.04 14.06 -12.11
CA VAL A 138 -1.90 12.81 -12.88
C VAL A 138 -3.04 12.77 -13.89
N LYS A 139 -2.70 12.81 -15.17
CA LYS A 139 -3.67 12.82 -16.27
C LYS A 139 -3.41 11.67 -17.22
N HIS A 140 -4.49 11.09 -17.72
CA HIS A 140 -4.40 10.10 -18.79
C HIS A 140 -4.34 10.79 -20.16
N LYS A 141 -3.77 10.08 -21.14
CA LYS A 141 -3.67 10.49 -22.53
C LYS A 141 -3.93 9.27 -23.41
N ALA A 142 -4.56 9.49 -24.56
CA ALA A 142 -4.75 8.47 -25.58
C ALA A 142 -3.61 8.48 -26.59
N TYR A 143 -3.13 7.32 -27.00
CA TYR A 143 -2.09 7.15 -28.01
C TYR A 143 -2.56 6.16 -29.09
N ASN A 144 -2.19 6.40 -30.34
CA ASN A 144 -2.37 5.42 -31.39
C ASN A 144 -1.34 4.27 -31.26
N TYR A 145 -1.48 3.24 -32.10
CA TYR A 145 -0.60 2.08 -32.04
C TYR A 145 0.88 2.37 -32.39
N GLU A 146 1.16 3.55 -32.98
CA GLU A 146 2.52 4.03 -33.27
C GLU A 146 3.11 4.86 -32.11
N GLY A 147 2.32 5.11 -31.05
CA GLY A 147 2.75 5.89 -29.89
C GLY A 147 2.58 7.41 -30.04
N HIS A 148 1.86 7.89 -31.06
CA HIS A 148 1.52 9.29 -31.20
C HIS A 148 0.25 9.65 -30.41
N GLU A 149 0.26 10.81 -29.75
CA GLU A 149 -0.90 11.30 -28.97
C GLU A 149 -2.10 11.57 -29.89
N VAL A 150 -3.24 11.00 -29.54
CA VAL A 150 -4.53 11.20 -30.22
C VAL A 150 -5.26 12.35 -29.54
N THR A 151 -5.46 13.45 -30.26
CA THR A 151 -6.18 14.64 -29.76
C THR A 151 -7.53 14.83 -30.47
N GLU A 152 -7.65 14.36 -31.73
CA GLU A 152 -8.88 14.43 -32.50
C GLU A 152 -9.91 13.44 -31.93
N GLY A 153 -11.13 13.92 -31.67
CA GLY A 153 -12.18 13.14 -31.02
C GLY A 153 -12.03 12.95 -29.50
N MET A 154 -10.98 13.52 -28.89
CA MET A 154 -10.78 13.49 -27.44
C MET A 154 -11.16 14.85 -26.79
N PRO A 155 -11.71 14.84 -25.54
CA PRO A 155 -12.07 13.65 -24.75
C PRO A 155 -13.28 12.91 -25.30
N ASP A 156 -13.21 11.58 -25.37
CA ASP A 156 -14.35 10.73 -25.77
C ASP A 156 -15.10 10.21 -24.54
N PRO A 157 -16.44 10.26 -24.49
CA PRO A 157 -17.21 9.87 -23.31
C PRO A 157 -17.00 8.41 -22.87
N PHE A 158 -16.74 7.49 -23.79
CA PHE A 158 -16.45 6.10 -23.44
C PHE A 158 -15.11 5.97 -22.75
N VAL A 159 -14.08 6.60 -23.31
CA VAL A 159 -12.72 6.59 -22.74
C VAL A 159 -12.71 7.25 -21.36
N GLU A 160 -13.34 8.43 -21.23
CA GLU A 160 -13.46 9.15 -19.96
C GLU A 160 -14.23 8.36 -18.89
N SER A 161 -15.18 7.52 -19.28
CA SER A 161 -15.94 6.68 -18.33
C SER A 161 -15.16 5.51 -17.75
N LEU A 162 -14.05 5.12 -18.39
CA LEU A 162 -13.22 3.98 -17.98
C LEU A 162 -11.95 4.38 -17.21
N THR A 163 -11.63 5.67 -17.18
CA THR A 163 -10.42 6.20 -16.55
C THR A 163 -10.77 7.30 -15.55
N HIS A 164 -9.78 7.77 -14.80
CA HIS A 164 -9.91 8.96 -13.97
C HIS A 164 -8.60 9.72 -13.92
N ASP A 165 -8.71 11.04 -13.79
CA ASP A 165 -7.58 11.88 -13.44
C ASP A 165 -7.39 11.89 -11.91
N SER A 166 -6.16 12.16 -11.46
CA SER A 166 -5.89 12.29 -10.03
C SER A 166 -5.15 13.59 -9.71
N ILE A 167 -5.47 14.14 -8.54
CA ILE A 167 -4.76 15.28 -7.96
C ILE A 167 -4.21 14.83 -6.62
N ILE A 168 -2.89 14.88 -6.47
CA ILE A 168 -2.22 14.46 -5.23
C ILE A 168 -1.62 15.71 -4.59
N VAL A 169 -2.06 16.03 -3.38
CA VAL A 169 -1.56 17.15 -2.58
C VAL A 169 -0.72 16.62 -1.44
N GLN A 170 0.56 16.95 -1.42
CA GLN A 170 1.47 16.63 -0.32
C GLN A 170 1.44 17.78 0.70
N ILE A 171 0.59 17.67 1.72
CA ILE A 171 0.41 18.71 2.74
C ILE A 171 1.74 19.15 3.39
N PRO A 172 2.71 18.26 3.70
CA PRO A 172 3.99 18.68 4.27
C PRO A 172 4.85 19.56 3.35
N ARG A 173 4.49 19.65 2.05
CA ARG A 173 5.19 20.50 1.07
C ARG A 173 4.45 21.81 0.75
N LEU A 174 3.29 22.04 1.37
CA LEU A 174 2.53 23.27 1.20
C LEU A 174 3.20 24.42 1.95
N HIS A 175 4.01 25.17 1.25
CA HIS A 175 4.62 26.41 1.74
C HIS A 175 4.62 27.44 0.65
N GLY A 176 4.26 28.63 0.99
CA GLY A 176 4.15 29.74 0.05
C GLY A 176 2.71 30.02 -0.35
N ARG A 177 2.52 31.21 -0.93
CA ARG A 177 1.20 31.74 -1.29
C ARG A 177 1.31 32.46 -2.62
N ILE A 178 1.80 31.73 -3.63
CA ILE A 178 2.15 32.31 -4.94
C ILE A 178 0.93 32.43 -5.84
N ASN A 179 0.01 31.45 -5.78
CA ASN A 179 -1.17 31.40 -6.64
C ASN A 179 -2.45 31.13 -5.84
N ARG A 180 -3.61 31.11 -6.50
CA ARG A 180 -4.91 30.90 -5.86
C ARG A 180 -4.99 29.51 -5.17
N LEU A 181 -4.41 28.46 -5.78
CA LEU A 181 -4.40 27.13 -5.19
C LEU A 181 -3.59 27.11 -3.89
N ASP A 182 -2.38 27.68 -3.91
CA ASP A 182 -1.54 27.75 -2.71
C ASP A 182 -2.22 28.54 -1.59
N ARG A 183 -2.94 29.61 -1.96
CA ARG A 183 -3.70 30.44 -1.02
C ARG A 183 -4.85 29.67 -0.37
N VAL A 184 -5.59 28.90 -1.16
CA VAL A 184 -6.69 28.05 -0.66
C VAL A 184 -6.16 26.90 0.20
N LEU A 185 -5.09 26.26 -0.24
CA LEU A 185 -4.50 25.13 0.48
C LEU A 185 -3.68 25.55 1.72
N SER A 186 -3.41 26.86 1.90
CA SER A 186 -2.64 27.34 3.05
C SER A 186 -3.29 27.05 4.41
N VAL A 187 -4.60 26.81 4.46
CA VAL A 187 -5.29 26.41 5.69
C VAL A 187 -4.89 25.00 6.16
N PHE A 188 -4.29 24.19 5.27
CA PHE A 188 -3.73 22.88 5.60
C PHE A 188 -2.24 22.90 5.96
N ASP A 189 -1.58 24.06 5.94
CA ASP A 189 -0.14 24.19 6.21
C ASP A 189 0.18 23.81 7.67
N GLN A 190 0.72 22.61 7.83
CA GLN A 190 1.04 22.03 9.15
C GLN A 190 2.25 22.69 9.82
N THR A 191 3.01 23.55 9.14
CA THR A 191 4.08 24.34 9.75
C THR A 191 3.54 25.44 10.66
N GLN A 192 2.26 25.78 10.48
CA GLN A 192 1.54 26.79 11.25
C GLN A 192 0.76 26.20 12.45
N LYS A 193 0.99 24.91 12.77
CA LYS A 193 0.40 24.30 13.96
C LYS A 193 0.79 25.03 15.24
N GLU A 194 -0.15 25.11 16.14
CA GLU A 194 0.06 25.71 17.44
C GLU A 194 0.97 24.84 18.31
N LYS A 195 1.95 25.44 18.99
CA LYS A 195 2.83 24.70 19.89
C LYS A 195 2.02 24.12 21.05
N GLY A 196 2.05 22.79 21.20
CA GLY A 196 1.31 22.09 22.26
C GLY A 196 -0.17 21.81 21.94
N ASN A 197 -0.69 22.26 20.80
CA ASN A 197 -2.05 21.94 20.36
C ASN A 197 -2.09 21.65 18.83
N PRO A 198 -1.84 20.43 18.40
CA PRO A 198 -1.81 20.08 16.97
C PRO A 198 -3.16 20.20 16.26
N ARG A 199 -4.26 20.33 17.04
CA ARG A 199 -5.63 20.50 16.53
C ARG A 199 -5.91 21.91 16.04
N MET A 200 -5.00 22.84 16.29
CA MET A 200 -5.14 24.24 15.94
C MET A 200 -4.03 24.71 15.02
N ILE A 201 -4.39 25.56 14.06
CA ILE A 201 -3.46 26.27 13.17
C ILE A 201 -3.60 27.76 13.43
N ARG A 202 -2.48 28.48 13.43
CA ARG A 202 -2.42 29.93 13.60
C ARG A 202 -2.09 30.61 12.29
N LEU A 203 -3.00 31.41 11.75
CA LEU A 203 -2.84 32.13 10.50
C LEU A 203 -2.92 33.63 10.67
N ASP A 204 -2.29 34.37 9.77
CA ASP A 204 -2.43 35.78 9.64
C ASP A 204 -3.57 36.13 8.68
N GLU A 205 -4.73 36.50 9.25
CA GLU A 205 -5.94 36.84 8.48
C GLU A 205 -5.76 38.03 7.55
N THR A 206 -4.82 38.96 7.87
CA THR A 206 -4.59 40.14 7.05
C THR A 206 -4.13 39.79 5.64
N LEU A 207 -3.50 38.61 5.47
CA LEU A 207 -3.05 38.09 4.17
C LEU A 207 -4.21 37.68 3.25
N TYR A 208 -5.42 37.62 3.77
CA TYR A 208 -6.64 37.20 3.06
C TYR A 208 -7.71 38.29 3.03
N ALA A 209 -7.37 39.51 3.44
CA ALA A 209 -8.34 40.61 3.57
C ALA A 209 -9.01 41.01 2.23
N ASP A 210 -8.33 40.79 1.13
CA ASP A 210 -8.78 41.05 -0.24
C ASP A 210 -9.58 39.89 -0.87
N ASP A 211 -9.65 38.72 -0.20
CA ASP A 211 -10.28 37.51 -0.73
C ASP A 211 -11.50 37.10 0.11
N SER A 212 -12.70 37.37 -0.42
CA SER A 212 -13.96 37.11 0.30
C SER A 212 -14.20 35.60 0.53
N ASP A 213 -13.69 34.74 -0.36
CA ASP A 213 -13.85 33.29 -0.24
C ASP A 213 -12.92 32.74 0.83
N MET A 214 -11.67 33.23 0.86
CA MET A 214 -10.74 32.85 1.93
C MET A 214 -11.22 33.33 3.29
N ARG A 215 -11.75 34.56 3.38
CA ARG A 215 -12.35 35.04 4.65
C ARG A 215 -13.51 34.14 5.11
N HIS A 216 -14.33 33.65 4.18
CA HIS A 216 -15.42 32.73 4.50
C HIS A 216 -14.88 31.38 5.00
N ILE A 217 -13.85 30.81 4.35
CA ILE A 217 -13.16 29.59 4.80
C ILE A 217 -12.59 29.79 6.22
N LEU A 218 -11.86 30.88 6.44
CA LEU A 218 -11.27 31.17 7.73
C LEU A 218 -12.32 31.35 8.85
N HIS A 219 -13.42 32.05 8.55
CA HIS A 219 -14.53 32.20 9.49
C HIS A 219 -15.14 30.85 9.87
N ARG A 220 -15.35 29.96 8.90
CA ARG A 220 -15.90 28.64 9.13
C ARG A 220 -14.96 27.78 9.98
N LEU A 221 -13.66 27.80 9.71
CA LEU A 221 -12.66 27.08 10.50
C LEU A 221 -12.47 27.68 11.92
N THR A 222 -12.65 28.99 12.07
CA THR A 222 -12.68 29.62 13.38
C THR A 222 -13.91 29.17 14.17
N SER A 223 -15.08 29.07 13.54
CA SER A 223 -16.29 28.54 14.19
C SER A 223 -16.08 27.07 14.60
N ALA A 224 -15.45 26.26 13.74
CA ALA A 224 -15.11 24.87 14.07
C ALA A 224 -14.18 24.78 15.30
N SER A 225 -13.27 25.73 15.49
CA SER A 225 -12.33 25.73 16.64
C SER A 225 -13.02 25.91 17.99
N THR A 226 -14.20 26.51 18.00
CA THR A 226 -15.01 26.75 19.19
C THR A 226 -16.12 25.73 19.41
N ASP A 227 -16.39 24.89 18.42
CA ASP A 227 -17.40 23.84 18.48
C ASP A 227 -16.94 22.68 19.39
N GLU A 228 -17.72 22.41 20.44
CA GLU A 228 -17.36 21.39 21.43
C GLU A 228 -17.38 19.97 20.85
N LYS A 229 -18.32 19.69 19.93
CA LYS A 229 -18.42 18.39 19.28
C LYS A 229 -17.20 18.14 18.41
N LEU A 230 -16.84 19.09 17.54
CA LEU A 230 -15.69 18.96 16.66
C LEU A 230 -14.38 18.82 17.43
N ARG A 231 -14.24 19.55 18.56
CA ARG A 231 -13.06 19.38 19.44
C ARG A 231 -12.96 17.97 20.00
N ARG A 232 -14.10 17.41 20.46
CA ARG A 232 -14.13 16.01 20.95
C ARG A 232 -13.86 15.02 19.83
N ASP A 233 -14.42 15.23 18.65
CA ASP A 233 -14.20 14.36 17.50
C ASP A 233 -12.70 14.34 17.10
N MET A 234 -12.02 15.49 17.12
CA MET A 234 -10.56 15.57 16.91
C MET A 234 -9.76 14.83 18.01
N GLU A 235 -10.23 14.84 19.26
CA GLU A 235 -9.61 14.07 20.36
C GLU A 235 -9.69 12.57 20.12
N VAL A 236 -10.88 12.08 19.77
CA VAL A 236 -11.11 10.67 19.44
C VAL A 236 -10.27 10.25 18.24
N GLU A 237 -10.14 11.12 17.22
CA GLU A 237 -9.31 10.85 16.06
C GLU A 237 -7.82 10.73 16.42
N ASP A 238 -7.30 11.59 17.31
CA ASP A 238 -5.92 11.48 17.80
C ASP A 238 -5.70 10.19 18.62
N GLU A 239 -6.64 9.82 19.49
CA GLU A 239 -6.58 8.56 20.25
C GLU A 239 -6.57 7.36 19.32
N PHE A 240 -7.45 7.35 18.31
CA PHE A 240 -7.49 6.27 17.31
C PHE A 240 -6.17 6.16 16.53
N LEU A 241 -5.64 7.28 16.04
CA LEU A 241 -4.38 7.29 15.31
C LEU A 241 -3.20 6.81 16.16
N SER A 242 -3.16 7.18 17.45
CA SER A 242 -2.10 6.71 18.36
C SER A 242 -2.12 5.19 18.51
N VAL A 243 -3.30 4.59 18.59
CA VAL A 243 -3.48 3.12 18.65
C VAL A 243 -3.04 2.47 17.33
N VAL A 244 -3.42 3.04 16.20
CA VAL A 244 -3.01 2.53 14.86
C VAL A 244 -1.49 2.60 14.69
N GLU A 245 -0.84 3.70 15.08
CA GLU A 245 0.62 3.85 15.04
C GLU A 245 1.34 2.82 15.92
N GLU A 246 0.77 2.49 17.09
CA GLU A 246 1.31 1.44 17.97
C GLU A 246 1.20 0.05 17.31
N TYR A 247 0.05 -0.27 16.71
CA TYR A 247 -0.13 -1.51 15.97
C TYR A 247 0.80 -1.61 14.77
N ASP A 248 0.92 -0.56 13.96
CA ASP A 248 1.80 -0.53 12.80
C ASP A 248 3.26 -0.71 13.21
N THR A 249 3.70 -0.07 14.30
CA THR A 249 5.04 -0.26 14.86
C THR A 249 5.27 -1.72 15.27
N THR A 250 4.27 -2.36 15.87
CA THR A 250 4.33 -3.76 16.28
C THR A 250 4.40 -4.69 15.05
N ILE A 251 3.56 -4.43 14.03
CA ILE A 251 3.57 -5.19 12.78
C ILE A 251 4.92 -5.06 12.07
N MET A 252 5.50 -3.88 11.99
CA MET A 252 6.82 -3.68 11.38
C MET A 252 7.91 -4.45 12.11
N LYS A 253 7.91 -4.45 13.46
CA LYS A 253 8.85 -5.26 14.25
C LYS A 253 8.69 -6.74 13.97
N GLN A 254 7.46 -7.25 13.97
CA GLN A 254 7.18 -8.66 13.68
C GLN A 254 7.60 -9.06 12.26
N GLN A 255 7.40 -8.19 11.27
CA GLN A 255 7.85 -8.43 9.90
C GLN A 255 9.38 -8.52 9.80
N GLU A 256 10.12 -7.66 10.51
CA GLU A 256 11.58 -7.71 10.55
C GLU A 256 12.10 -8.98 11.26
N GLU A 257 11.44 -9.39 12.36
CA GLU A 257 11.73 -10.65 13.05
C GLU A 257 11.48 -11.85 12.13
N LEU A 258 10.33 -11.89 11.43
CA LEU A 258 10.01 -12.96 10.47
C LEU A 258 11.02 -13.03 9.33
N LYS A 259 11.47 -11.89 8.80
CA LYS A 259 12.50 -11.82 7.77
C LYS A 259 13.83 -12.37 8.29
N THR A 260 14.21 -12.00 9.50
CA THR A 260 15.44 -12.49 10.14
C THR A 260 15.39 -14.00 10.38
N MET A 261 14.26 -14.52 10.89
CA MET A 261 14.04 -15.95 11.04
C MET A 261 14.07 -16.69 9.70
N GLY A 262 13.49 -16.11 8.65
CA GLY A 262 13.53 -16.65 7.30
C GLY A 262 14.97 -16.83 6.78
N HIS A 263 15.82 -15.83 6.98
CA HIS A 263 17.24 -15.92 6.64
C HIS A 263 18.00 -16.98 7.46
N GLN A 264 17.71 -17.10 8.76
CA GLN A 264 18.30 -18.12 9.62
C GLN A 264 17.88 -19.55 9.20
N LEU A 265 16.60 -19.75 8.89
CA LEU A 265 16.07 -21.02 8.38
C LEU A 265 16.70 -21.42 7.05
N ALA A 266 16.85 -20.49 6.13
CA ALA A 266 17.53 -20.73 4.86
C ALA A 266 19.01 -21.11 5.04
N ALA A 267 19.71 -20.46 5.96
CA ALA A 267 21.08 -20.80 6.31
C ALA A 267 21.21 -22.20 6.93
N GLN A 268 20.31 -22.55 7.86
CA GLN A 268 20.26 -23.89 8.46
C GLN A 268 19.90 -24.97 7.43
N GLY A 269 18.97 -24.69 6.53
CA GLY A 269 18.63 -25.59 5.42
C GLY A 269 19.85 -25.89 4.54
N SER A 270 20.62 -24.87 4.17
CA SER A 270 21.85 -25.03 3.39
C SER A 270 22.92 -25.84 4.15
N GLN A 271 23.06 -25.66 5.45
CA GLN A 271 23.98 -26.47 6.27
C GLN A 271 23.54 -27.93 6.35
N LEU A 272 22.24 -28.17 6.53
CA LEU A 272 21.68 -29.53 6.55
C LEU A 272 21.86 -30.27 5.22
N GLU A 273 21.67 -29.60 4.10
CA GLU A 273 21.94 -30.15 2.76
C GLU A 273 23.41 -30.56 2.60
N LYS A 274 24.34 -29.69 3.05
CA LYS A 274 25.78 -30.01 3.00
C LYS A 274 26.12 -31.21 3.86
N ALA A 275 25.58 -31.26 5.08
CA ALA A 275 25.77 -32.41 5.98
C ALA A 275 25.21 -33.71 5.41
N ASN A 276 24.02 -33.69 4.83
CA ASN A 276 23.42 -34.84 4.16
C ASN A 276 24.24 -35.31 2.98
N ARG A 277 24.79 -34.39 2.15
CA ARG A 277 25.68 -34.77 1.05
C ARG A 277 26.95 -35.44 1.53
N GLN A 278 27.57 -34.91 2.59
CA GLN A 278 28.75 -35.53 3.19
C GLN A 278 28.47 -36.92 3.78
N LEU A 279 27.30 -37.11 4.42
CA LEU A 279 26.88 -38.42 4.92
C LEU A 279 26.67 -39.44 3.79
N LEU A 280 26.10 -39.00 2.67
CA LEU A 280 25.92 -39.86 1.49
C LEU A 280 27.26 -40.27 0.92
N GLU A 281 28.21 -39.34 0.73
CA GLU A 281 29.56 -39.65 0.25
C GLU A 281 30.30 -40.58 1.20
N GLN A 282 30.13 -40.42 2.51
CA GLN A 282 30.71 -41.35 3.51
C GLN A 282 30.10 -42.75 3.41
N SER A 283 28.77 -42.83 3.27
CA SER A 283 28.08 -44.08 3.08
C SER A 283 28.56 -44.84 1.83
N ASP A 284 28.69 -44.15 0.70
CA ASP A 284 29.18 -44.72 -0.54
C ASP A 284 30.62 -45.24 -0.41
N ARG A 285 31.51 -44.50 0.24
CA ARG A 285 32.87 -44.95 0.52
C ARG A 285 32.92 -46.16 1.42
N LEU A 286 32.09 -46.21 2.47
CA LEU A 286 31.98 -47.38 3.34
C LEU A 286 31.44 -48.61 2.57
N GLN A 287 30.49 -48.40 1.71
CA GLN A 287 29.98 -49.46 0.85
C GLN A 287 31.08 -50.03 -0.07
N GLU A 288 31.81 -49.14 -0.75
CA GLU A 288 32.95 -49.54 -1.62
C GLU A 288 34.04 -50.28 -0.86
N GLN A 289 34.38 -49.82 0.36
CA GLN A 289 35.34 -50.53 1.21
C GLN A 289 34.87 -51.92 1.61
N ASN A 290 33.56 -52.04 1.94
CA ASN A 290 32.97 -53.30 2.32
C ASN A 290 32.95 -54.29 1.17
N ASP A 291 32.62 -53.82 -0.06
CA ASP A 291 32.62 -54.63 -1.27
C ASP A 291 34.07 -55.12 -1.61
N LYS A 292 35.07 -54.25 -1.48
CA LYS A 292 36.48 -54.62 -1.66
C LYS A 292 36.95 -55.67 -0.62
N LEU A 293 36.54 -55.48 0.64
CA LEU A 293 36.84 -56.45 1.71
C LEU A 293 36.21 -57.78 1.45
N GLN A 294 34.95 -57.79 0.99
CA GLN A 294 34.28 -59.02 0.65
C GLN A 294 34.95 -59.75 -0.53
N GLU A 295 35.32 -59.01 -1.59
CA GLU A 295 36.05 -59.56 -2.71
C GLU A 295 37.41 -60.18 -2.29
N GLN A 296 38.16 -59.51 -1.37
CA GLN A 296 39.38 -60.03 -0.83
C GLN A 296 39.15 -61.32 -0.03
N LYS A 297 38.10 -61.38 0.79
CA LYS A 297 37.72 -62.57 1.56
C LYS A 297 37.39 -63.74 0.61
N ASP A 298 36.64 -63.46 -0.44
CA ASP A 298 36.24 -64.49 -1.43
C ASP A 298 37.48 -65.02 -2.23
N LYS A 299 38.43 -64.15 -2.57
CA LYS A 299 39.73 -64.57 -3.16
C LYS A 299 40.54 -65.45 -2.20
N LEU A 300 40.63 -65.09 -0.93
CA LEU A 300 41.31 -65.88 0.09
C LEU A 300 40.66 -67.25 0.28
N ARG A 301 39.31 -67.27 0.31
CA ARG A 301 38.56 -68.53 0.38
C ARG A 301 38.81 -69.45 -0.83
N ALA A 302 38.77 -68.86 -2.05
CA ALA A 302 39.09 -69.57 -3.29
C ALA A 302 40.53 -70.12 -3.26
N THR A 303 41.50 -69.35 -2.83
CA THR A 303 42.88 -69.77 -2.64
C THR A 303 43.00 -70.90 -1.63
N ALA A 304 42.34 -70.79 -0.46
CA ALA A 304 42.31 -71.83 0.56
C ALA A 304 41.73 -73.14 0.03
N ARG A 305 40.68 -73.08 -0.82
CA ARG A 305 40.08 -74.25 -1.47
C ARG A 305 41.09 -74.95 -2.39
N LEU A 306 41.78 -74.22 -3.24
CA LEU A 306 42.81 -74.75 -4.11
C LEU A 306 43.99 -75.36 -3.39
N LEU A 307 44.45 -74.76 -2.28
CA LEU A 307 45.51 -75.31 -1.44
C LEU A 307 45.08 -76.59 -0.73
N ARG A 308 43.82 -76.66 -0.30
CA ARG A 308 43.26 -77.88 0.27
C ARG A 308 43.14 -79.03 -0.73
N GLU A 309 42.68 -78.73 -1.96
CA GLU A 309 42.65 -79.70 -3.03
C GLU A 309 44.02 -80.24 -3.47
N SER A 310 45.09 -79.44 -3.29
CA SER A 310 46.46 -79.83 -3.51
C SER A 310 47.08 -80.70 -2.42
N GLY A 311 46.33 -81.04 -1.35
CA GLY A 311 46.73 -81.85 -0.25
C GLY A 311 47.47 -81.17 0.90
N MET A 312 47.48 -79.82 0.96
CA MET A 312 48.10 -79.05 2.03
C MET A 312 47.29 -79.17 3.35
N ASN A 313 47.96 -79.26 4.46
CA ASN A 313 47.31 -79.39 5.78
C ASN A 313 46.67 -78.05 6.19
N VAL A 314 45.63 -78.12 7.05
CA VAL A 314 44.83 -76.94 7.49
C VAL A 314 45.66 -75.88 8.15
N GLN A 315 46.70 -76.24 8.85
CA GLN A 315 47.55 -75.27 9.60
C GLN A 315 48.46 -74.47 8.65
N ALA A 316 49.00 -75.09 7.62
CA ALA A 316 49.73 -74.42 6.56
C ALA A 316 48.85 -73.53 5.67
N ILE A 317 47.61 -73.91 5.41
CA ILE A 317 46.62 -73.09 4.70
C ILE A 317 46.23 -71.84 5.55
N ALA A 318 46.07 -72.04 6.86
CA ALA A 318 45.76 -70.90 7.76
C ALA A 318 46.90 -69.86 7.78
N GLU A 319 48.17 -70.32 7.86
CA GLU A 319 49.37 -69.45 7.79
C GLU A 319 49.48 -68.72 6.44
N ALA A 320 49.18 -69.40 5.34
CA ALA A 320 49.26 -68.81 3.99
C ALA A 320 48.13 -67.82 3.65
N THR A 321 46.93 -68.01 4.18
CA THR A 321 45.72 -67.25 3.84
C THR A 321 45.27 -66.28 4.92
N GLY A 322 45.71 -66.52 6.17
CA GLY A 322 45.23 -65.75 7.34
C GLY A 322 43.80 -66.12 7.75
N LEU A 323 43.18 -67.13 7.16
CA LEU A 323 41.85 -67.64 7.56
C LEU A 323 41.94 -68.52 8.78
N SER A 324 40.95 -68.50 9.64
CA SER A 324 40.93 -69.39 10.80
C SER A 324 40.73 -70.86 10.39
N SER A 325 41.21 -71.81 11.21
CA SER A 325 41.05 -73.25 10.95
C SER A 325 39.60 -73.64 10.77
N GLU A 326 38.67 -73.02 11.49
CA GLU A 326 37.22 -73.23 11.38
C GLU A 326 36.66 -72.75 10.03
N GLU A 327 37.17 -71.63 9.52
CA GLU A 327 36.80 -71.12 8.20
C GLU A 327 37.32 -72.02 7.06
N ILE A 328 38.52 -72.58 7.20
CA ILE A 328 39.11 -73.50 6.25
C ILE A 328 38.38 -74.84 6.26
N GLU A 329 37.90 -75.34 7.40
CA GLU A 329 37.14 -76.57 7.46
C GLU A 329 35.78 -76.48 6.83
N LYS A 330 35.18 -75.30 6.81
CA LYS A 330 33.85 -75.01 6.15
C LYS A 330 33.99 -74.76 4.63
N ILE A 331 35.17 -74.63 4.10
CA ILE A 331 35.43 -74.49 2.69
C ILE A 331 35.60 -75.85 2.02
#